data_ff0aae24e479a5fe2b3677ea0c9709e1
#
_entry.id   ff0aae24e479a5fe2b3677ea0c9709e1
#
_cell.length_a   1.000
_cell.length_b   1.000
_cell.length_c   1.000
_cell.angle_alpha   90.00
_cell.angle_beta   90.00
_cell.angle_gamma   90.00
#
_symmetry.space_group_name_H-M   'P 1'
#
loop_
_entity.id
_entity.type
_entity.pdbx_description
1 polymer ?
#
loop_
_entity_poly.entity_id
_entity_poly.type
_entity_poly.pdbx_seq_one_letter_code
_entity_poly.pdbx_strand_id
1 'polypeptide(L)'
;MINRRQFLQISGAGAAGLLAGGLPSLVNIEGARAASNPEGKFMPDLDIALKATPAEVPILPGNPTSVWHYQGHVLKGNRASLINFERSYLGPIIRTHTGQKVRIRFTNDIADKTIVHWHGLHVPADMDGHPRLVIPSGETYVYEFEVRNRAGTYWYHPHPHGMTGPQVYGGLAGLFLVSDDEEKAAGLPAGE
;
A
#
# COMPACT_ATOMS: atom_id res chain seq x y z
N MET A 1 20.60 -12.56 33.57
CA MET A 1 20.80 -12.51 32.11
C MET A 1 20.90 -13.91 31.58
N ILE A 2 20.07 -14.31 30.62
CA ILE A 2 20.11 -15.62 29.96
C ILE A 2 21.31 -15.60 29.00
N ASN A 3 22.22 -16.56 29.10
CA ASN A 3 23.33 -16.65 28.17
C ASN A 3 22.92 -17.37 26.86
N ARG A 4 23.76 -17.24 25.82
CA ARG A 4 23.49 -17.78 24.47
C ARG A 4 23.16 -19.29 24.47
N ARG A 5 23.82 -20.05 25.33
CA ARG A 5 23.60 -21.50 25.44
C ARG A 5 22.27 -21.84 26.09
N GLN A 6 21.87 -21.09 27.11
CA GLN A 6 20.56 -21.23 27.77
C GLN A 6 19.42 -20.84 26.81
N PHE A 7 19.60 -19.80 26.00
CA PHE A 7 18.64 -19.42 24.97
C PHE A 7 18.43 -20.55 23.95
N LEU A 8 19.50 -21.14 23.43
CA LEU A 8 19.42 -22.24 22.48
C LEU A 8 18.82 -23.52 23.06
N GLN A 9 19.07 -23.81 24.34
CA GLN A 9 18.49 -24.96 25.03
C GLN A 9 16.99 -24.81 25.26
N ILE A 10 16.52 -23.61 25.61
CA ILE A 10 15.09 -23.31 25.78
C ILE A 10 14.37 -23.35 24.41
N SER A 11 14.99 -22.83 23.35
CA SER A 11 14.42 -22.87 22.00
C SER A 11 14.35 -24.29 21.44
N GLY A 12 15.35 -25.15 21.74
CA GLY A 12 15.37 -26.56 21.32
C GLY A 12 14.34 -27.44 22.03
N ALA A 13 14.07 -27.18 23.31
CA ALA A 13 13.05 -27.92 24.08
C ALA A 13 11.61 -27.62 23.60
N GLY A 14 11.37 -26.39 23.10
CA GLY A 14 10.08 -26.02 22.50
C GLY A 14 9.79 -26.76 21.18
N ALA A 15 10.82 -27.04 20.39
CA ALA A 15 10.66 -27.73 19.10
C ALA A 15 10.39 -29.24 19.26
N ALA A 16 10.90 -29.86 20.31
CA ALA A 16 10.70 -31.30 20.57
C ALA A 16 9.28 -31.64 21.10
N GLY A 17 8.62 -30.66 21.74
CA GLY A 17 7.24 -30.80 22.23
C GLY A 17 6.18 -30.79 21.12
N LEU A 18 6.49 -30.24 19.95
CA LEU A 18 5.56 -30.16 18.81
C LEU A 18 5.52 -31.44 17.96
N LEU A 19 6.46 -32.37 18.14
CA LEU A 19 6.53 -33.63 17.38
C LEU A 19 5.76 -34.78 18.06
N ALA A 20 5.32 -34.62 19.31
CA ALA A 20 4.63 -35.66 20.09
C ALA A 20 3.10 -35.45 20.22
N GLY A 21 2.58 -34.31 19.81
CA GLY A 21 1.14 -34.03 19.77
C GLY A 21 0.66 -33.98 18.33
N GLY A 22 -0.35 -34.81 18.01
CA GLY A 22 -0.92 -34.99 16.68
C GLY A 22 -1.13 -33.68 15.91
N LEU A 23 -1.00 -33.79 14.58
CA LEU A 23 -1.19 -32.72 13.60
C LEU A 23 -2.37 -31.81 13.96
N PRO A 24 -2.15 -30.54 14.25
CA PRO A 24 -3.26 -29.61 14.24
C PRO A 24 -3.84 -29.61 12.83
N SER A 25 -5.13 -29.89 12.75
CA SER A 25 -5.93 -29.78 11.53
C SER A 25 -5.51 -28.53 10.76
N LEU A 26 -5.28 -28.72 9.46
CA LEU A 26 -5.07 -27.67 8.48
C LEU A 26 -6.01 -26.50 8.81
N VAL A 27 -5.43 -25.42 9.32
CA VAL A 27 -6.16 -24.16 9.44
C VAL A 27 -6.49 -23.76 8.01
N ASN A 28 -7.75 -23.90 7.70
CA ASN A 28 -8.34 -23.46 6.44
C ASN A 28 -8.09 -21.95 6.35
N ILE A 29 -7.11 -21.55 5.52
CA ILE A 29 -6.88 -20.15 5.19
C ILE A 29 -7.91 -19.79 4.09
N GLU A 30 -9.18 -19.98 4.41
CA GLU A 30 -10.25 -19.40 3.63
C GLU A 30 -10.43 -17.95 4.09
N GLY A 31 -10.14 -17.04 3.17
CA GLY A 31 -10.58 -15.65 3.22
C GLY A 31 -9.82 -14.76 4.18
N ALA A 32 -8.70 -14.21 3.73
CA ALA A 32 -8.33 -12.88 4.19
C ALA A 32 -9.44 -11.92 3.74
N ARG A 33 -10.58 -11.93 4.45
CA ARG A 33 -11.58 -10.87 4.34
C ARG A 33 -10.84 -9.57 4.66
N ALA A 34 -10.89 -8.63 3.71
CA ALA A 34 -10.59 -7.23 3.96
C ALA A 34 -11.06 -6.91 5.38
N ALA A 35 -10.18 -6.38 6.22
CA ALA A 35 -10.57 -5.92 7.54
C ALA A 35 -11.69 -4.91 7.30
N SER A 36 -12.96 -5.37 7.46
CA SER A 36 -14.11 -4.50 7.45
C SER A 36 -14.00 -3.69 8.73
N ASN A 37 -13.24 -2.60 8.65
CA ASN A 37 -13.37 -1.56 9.65
C ASN A 37 -14.85 -1.16 9.63
N PRO A 38 -15.60 -1.26 10.75
CA PRO A 38 -16.99 -0.88 10.74
C PRO A 38 -17.07 0.56 10.23
N GLU A 39 -17.72 0.75 9.08
CA GLU A 39 -17.78 2.00 8.29
C GLU A 39 -18.28 3.23 9.08
N GLY A 40 -18.48 3.13 10.37
CA GLY A 40 -19.10 4.15 11.21
C GLY A 40 -18.17 5.05 12.03
N LYS A 41 -16.88 4.77 12.17
CA LYS A 41 -16.00 5.52 13.09
C LYS A 41 -14.92 6.37 12.43
N PHE A 42 -14.45 6.04 11.22
CA PHE A 42 -13.41 6.81 10.56
C PHE A 42 -14.03 7.84 9.60
N MET A 43 -13.82 9.11 9.91
CA MET A 43 -14.30 10.23 9.08
C MET A 43 -13.11 10.79 8.30
N PRO A 44 -12.92 10.41 7.02
CA PRO A 44 -11.81 10.91 6.23
C PRO A 44 -12.01 12.37 5.84
N ASP A 45 -10.92 13.13 5.79
CA ASP A 45 -10.85 14.45 5.15
C ASP A 45 -10.69 14.29 3.63
N LEU A 46 -9.95 13.22 3.22
CA LEU A 46 -9.71 12.85 1.84
C LEU A 46 -10.09 11.37 1.64
N ASP A 47 -11.00 11.09 0.71
CA ASP A 47 -11.41 9.73 0.30
C ASP A 47 -11.09 9.56 -1.19
N ILE A 48 -10.29 8.57 -1.54
CA ILE A 48 -9.79 8.30 -2.90
C ILE A 48 -10.20 6.89 -3.31
N ALA A 49 -10.72 6.74 -4.52
CA ALA A 49 -10.74 5.46 -5.22
C ALA A 49 -9.43 5.33 -6.02
N LEU A 50 -8.68 4.26 -5.77
CA LEU A 50 -7.46 3.90 -6.47
C LEU A 50 -7.61 2.50 -7.06
N LYS A 51 -7.16 2.28 -8.29
CA LYS A 51 -7.28 0.99 -8.97
C LYS A 51 -5.96 0.62 -9.65
N ALA A 52 -5.50 -0.62 -9.50
CA ALA A 52 -4.46 -1.19 -10.34
C ALA A 52 -5.13 -1.84 -11.56
N THR A 53 -4.74 -1.47 -12.77
CA THR A 53 -5.38 -1.92 -14.01
C THR A 53 -4.38 -2.08 -15.16
N PRO A 54 -4.61 -3.01 -16.12
CA PRO A 54 -3.83 -3.06 -17.35
C PRO A 54 -4.04 -1.81 -18.21
N ALA A 55 -3.00 -1.42 -18.93
CA ALA A 55 -3.06 -0.31 -19.90
C ALA A 55 -2.05 -0.49 -21.03
N GLU A 56 -2.27 0.26 -22.10
CA GLU A 56 -1.35 0.40 -23.23
C GLU A 56 -0.85 1.85 -23.26
N VAL A 57 0.46 2.07 -23.09
CA VAL A 57 1.04 3.41 -23.06
C VAL A 57 2.18 3.57 -24.05
N PRO A 58 2.32 4.73 -24.70
CA PRO A 58 3.39 5.02 -25.63
C PRO A 58 4.67 5.42 -24.85
N ILE A 59 5.51 4.45 -24.50
CA ILE A 59 6.79 4.70 -23.80
C ILE A 59 7.88 5.08 -24.79
N LEU A 60 7.95 4.37 -25.92
CA LEU A 60 8.92 4.61 -26.99
C LEU A 60 8.21 4.84 -28.31
N PRO A 61 8.87 5.41 -29.34
CA PRO A 61 8.31 5.47 -30.69
C PRO A 61 7.97 4.06 -31.22
N GLY A 62 6.77 3.88 -31.76
CA GLY A 62 6.28 2.60 -32.29
C GLY A 62 4.99 2.14 -31.62
N ASN A 63 4.87 0.83 -31.43
CA ASN A 63 3.69 0.26 -30.79
C ASN A 63 3.61 0.62 -29.30
N PRO A 64 2.42 0.81 -28.74
CA PRO A 64 2.25 0.98 -27.29
C PRO A 64 2.82 -0.21 -26.53
N THR A 65 3.25 0.06 -25.30
CA THR A 65 3.75 -0.94 -24.37
C THR A 65 2.65 -1.35 -23.40
N SER A 66 2.40 -2.64 -23.27
CA SER A 66 1.49 -3.19 -22.26
C SER A 66 2.09 -3.00 -20.88
N VAL A 67 1.37 -2.36 -19.99
CA VAL A 67 1.79 -2.07 -18.60
C VAL A 67 0.65 -2.33 -17.65
N TRP A 68 0.96 -2.34 -16.37
CA TRP A 68 -0.01 -2.09 -15.31
C TRP A 68 0.18 -0.66 -14.79
N HIS A 69 -0.89 0.00 -14.42
CA HIS A 69 -0.76 1.31 -13.80
C HIS A 69 -1.85 1.54 -12.75
N TYR A 70 -1.59 2.49 -11.87
CA TYR A 70 -2.59 2.97 -10.94
C TYR A 70 -3.41 4.09 -11.57
N GLN A 71 -4.73 4.00 -11.45
CA GLN A 71 -5.67 5.08 -11.77
C GLN A 71 -6.45 5.48 -10.52
N GLY A 72 -6.79 6.74 -10.37
CA GLY A 72 -7.53 7.18 -9.20
C GLY A 72 -8.44 8.38 -9.46
N HIS A 73 -9.40 8.55 -8.55
CA HIS A 73 -10.21 9.77 -8.47
C HIS A 73 -10.60 10.07 -7.02
N VAL A 74 -10.81 11.34 -6.73
CA VAL A 74 -11.21 11.80 -5.40
C VAL A 74 -12.71 11.63 -5.24
N LEU A 75 -13.13 10.88 -4.19
CA LEU A 75 -14.52 10.69 -3.80
C LEU A 75 -14.99 11.78 -2.85
N LYS A 76 -14.10 12.22 -1.94
CA LYS A 76 -14.33 13.29 -0.97
C LYS A 76 -13.04 14.08 -0.75
N GLY A 77 -13.15 15.39 -0.55
CA GLY A 77 -12.02 16.28 -0.30
C GLY A 77 -11.63 17.12 -1.51
N ASN A 78 -10.43 17.68 -1.47
CA ASN A 78 -9.92 18.51 -2.55
C ASN A 78 -9.52 17.68 -3.77
N ARG A 79 -10.08 17.97 -4.93
CA ARG A 79 -9.73 17.25 -6.19
C ARG A 79 -8.26 17.43 -6.58
N ALA A 80 -7.63 18.55 -6.23
CA ALA A 80 -6.21 18.77 -6.45
C ALA A 80 -5.28 17.87 -5.60
N SER A 81 -5.85 17.13 -4.63
CA SER A 81 -5.10 16.12 -3.87
C SER A 81 -4.73 14.88 -4.69
N LEU A 82 -5.23 14.75 -5.91
CA LEU A 82 -4.88 13.65 -6.80
C LEU A 82 -4.59 14.18 -8.21
N ILE A 83 -3.37 13.95 -8.69
CA ILE A 83 -2.94 14.38 -10.03
C ILE A 83 -2.67 13.14 -10.86
N ASN A 84 -3.52 12.90 -11.86
CA ASN A 84 -3.31 11.84 -12.84
C ASN A 84 -2.42 12.33 -13.98
N PHE A 85 -1.62 11.44 -14.54
CA PHE A 85 -0.81 11.71 -15.73
C PHE A 85 -1.49 11.11 -16.96
N GLU A 86 -1.65 11.92 -17.98
CA GLU A 86 -2.10 11.42 -19.26
C GLU A 86 -0.98 10.71 -20.01
N ARG A 87 -1.29 9.59 -20.67
CA ARG A 87 -0.34 8.83 -21.50
C ARG A 87 0.92 8.37 -20.78
N SER A 88 0.82 8.10 -19.47
CA SER A 88 1.91 7.62 -18.64
C SER A 88 1.51 6.33 -17.94
N TYR A 89 2.49 5.48 -17.64
CA TYR A 89 2.29 4.31 -16.78
C TYR A 89 2.37 4.68 -15.30
N LEU A 90 2.87 5.86 -14.96
CA LEU A 90 2.97 6.29 -13.57
C LEU A 90 1.60 6.48 -12.95
N GLY A 91 1.44 5.99 -11.73
CA GLY A 91 0.26 6.24 -10.92
C GLY A 91 0.11 7.72 -10.54
N PRO A 92 -1.09 8.13 -10.13
CA PRO A 92 -1.34 9.52 -9.74
C PRO A 92 -0.44 9.96 -8.58
N ILE A 93 -0.09 11.24 -8.57
CA ILE A 93 0.48 11.86 -7.36
C ILE A 93 -0.66 12.06 -6.36
N ILE A 94 -0.49 11.50 -5.17
CA ILE A 94 -1.38 11.75 -4.02
C ILE A 94 -0.75 12.86 -3.18
N ARG A 95 -1.48 13.96 -2.97
CA ARG A 95 -1.05 15.11 -2.16
C ARG A 95 -1.84 15.19 -0.87
N THR A 96 -1.14 15.23 0.24
CA THR A 96 -1.70 15.29 1.59
C THR A 96 -0.95 16.30 2.45
N HIS A 97 -1.40 16.46 3.68
CA HIS A 97 -0.68 17.22 4.70
C HIS A 97 -0.65 16.45 6.02
N THR A 98 0.31 16.75 6.87
CA THR A 98 0.43 16.18 8.22
C THR A 98 -0.87 16.41 9.02
N GLY A 99 -1.36 15.36 9.68
CA GLY A 99 -2.62 15.37 10.44
C GLY A 99 -3.87 15.06 9.61
N GLN A 100 -3.77 14.96 8.27
CA GLN A 100 -4.91 14.66 7.42
C GLN A 100 -5.35 13.19 7.55
N LYS A 101 -6.65 12.96 7.71
CA LYS A 101 -7.27 11.62 7.71
C LYS A 101 -7.59 11.20 6.29
N VAL A 102 -6.97 10.12 5.84
CA VAL A 102 -7.06 9.63 4.47
C VAL A 102 -7.72 8.26 4.43
N ARG A 103 -8.67 8.10 3.52
CA ARG A 103 -9.20 6.80 3.12
C ARG A 103 -8.82 6.54 1.67
N ILE A 104 -8.28 5.36 1.38
CA ILE A 104 -8.01 4.93 0.00
C ILE A 104 -8.69 3.58 -0.21
N ARG A 105 -9.63 3.54 -1.16
CA ARG A 105 -10.32 2.33 -1.58
C ARG A 105 -9.58 1.76 -2.78
N PHE A 106 -8.71 0.80 -2.51
CA PHE A 106 -7.87 0.19 -3.52
C PHE A 106 -8.55 -1.05 -4.13
N THR A 107 -8.81 -1.02 -5.42
CA THR A 107 -9.35 -2.16 -6.19
C THR A 107 -8.25 -2.79 -7.03
N ASN A 108 -8.10 -4.10 -6.92
CA ASN A 108 -7.22 -4.88 -7.78
C ASN A 108 -7.95 -5.31 -9.05
N ASP A 109 -7.61 -4.73 -10.20
CA ASP A 109 -8.17 -5.07 -11.52
C ASP A 109 -7.10 -5.63 -12.48
N ILE A 110 -5.99 -6.16 -11.92
CA ILE A 110 -5.01 -6.97 -12.66
C ILE A 110 -5.22 -8.46 -12.36
N ALA A 111 -4.71 -9.34 -13.21
CA ALA A 111 -4.90 -10.79 -13.06
C ALA A 111 -4.23 -11.35 -11.81
N ASP A 112 -3.09 -10.76 -11.41
CA ASP A 112 -2.32 -11.20 -10.25
C ASP A 112 -2.88 -10.62 -8.94
N LYS A 113 -2.69 -11.36 -7.85
CA LYS A 113 -2.93 -10.79 -6.51
C LYS A 113 -1.96 -9.66 -6.22
N THR A 114 -2.43 -8.61 -5.56
CA THR A 114 -1.61 -7.46 -5.19
C THR A 114 -2.08 -6.80 -3.91
N ILE A 115 -1.30 -5.86 -3.41
CA ILE A 115 -1.60 -4.98 -2.28
C ILE A 115 -0.72 -3.73 -2.43
N VAL A 116 -1.14 -2.58 -1.95
CA VAL A 116 -0.35 -1.34 -2.01
C VAL A 116 0.35 -1.09 -0.68
N HIS A 117 1.67 -0.90 -0.73
CA HIS A 117 2.48 -0.43 0.39
C HIS A 117 2.77 1.07 0.24
N TRP A 118 2.65 1.79 1.34
CA TRP A 118 2.90 3.23 1.46
C TRP A 118 4.32 3.44 1.97
N HIS A 119 5.28 3.41 1.06
CA HIS A 119 6.72 3.38 1.38
C HIS A 119 7.16 4.63 2.15
N GLY A 120 7.60 4.41 3.38
CA GLY A 120 8.07 5.45 4.29
C GLY A 120 6.98 6.12 5.13
N LEU A 121 5.70 5.81 4.93
CA LEU A 121 4.64 6.34 5.78
C LEU A 121 4.55 5.60 7.11
N HIS A 122 4.25 6.33 8.18
CA HIS A 122 3.97 5.79 9.50
C HIS A 122 2.47 5.50 9.63
N VAL A 123 2.08 4.30 9.26
CA VAL A 123 0.68 3.85 9.27
C VAL A 123 0.50 2.61 10.16
N PRO A 124 -0.72 2.29 10.61
CA PRO A 124 -1.01 1.03 11.31
C PRO A 124 -0.60 -0.18 10.46
N ALA A 125 -0.17 -1.28 11.10
CA ALA A 125 0.36 -2.46 10.41
C ALA A 125 -0.62 -3.13 9.43
N ASP A 126 -1.92 -3.05 9.68
CA ASP A 126 -2.99 -3.50 8.80
C ASP A 126 -3.24 -2.53 7.63
N MET A 127 -2.75 -1.30 7.72
CA MET A 127 -2.83 -0.28 6.67
C MET A 127 -1.52 -0.11 5.88
N ASP A 128 -0.48 -0.88 6.19
CA ASP A 128 0.86 -0.76 5.60
C ASP A 128 1.04 -1.54 4.28
N GLY A 129 0.04 -2.31 3.86
CA GLY A 129 0.17 -3.12 2.64
C GLY A 129 1.10 -4.32 2.80
N HIS A 130 1.09 -4.98 3.97
CA HIS A 130 1.90 -6.16 4.22
C HIS A 130 1.54 -7.31 3.26
N PRO A 131 2.52 -8.10 2.76
CA PRO A 131 2.29 -9.20 1.80
C PRO A 131 1.24 -10.24 2.20
N ARG A 132 0.97 -10.42 3.49
CA ARG A 132 -0.09 -11.31 3.99
C ARG A 132 -1.52 -10.80 3.73
N LEU A 133 -1.65 -9.52 3.35
CA LEU A 133 -2.94 -8.84 3.13
C LEU A 133 -3.26 -8.69 1.64
N VAL A 134 -2.55 -9.41 0.77
CA VAL A 134 -2.80 -9.36 -0.68
C VAL A 134 -4.24 -9.73 -1.01
N ILE A 135 -4.81 -9.00 -1.96
CA ILE A 135 -6.15 -9.22 -2.48
C ILE A 135 -6.10 -9.82 -3.89
N PRO A 136 -6.98 -10.77 -4.21
CA PRO A 136 -7.12 -11.30 -5.56
C PRO A 136 -7.69 -10.26 -6.53
N SER A 137 -7.70 -10.60 -7.82
CA SER A 137 -8.34 -9.81 -8.86
C SER A 137 -9.82 -9.59 -8.56
N GLY A 138 -10.33 -8.39 -8.80
CA GLY A 138 -11.71 -7.97 -8.58
C GLY A 138 -12.03 -7.53 -7.15
N GLU A 139 -11.13 -7.72 -6.19
CA GLU A 139 -11.38 -7.33 -4.80
C GLU A 139 -10.88 -5.93 -4.45
N THR A 140 -11.43 -5.38 -3.36
CA THR A 140 -11.09 -4.04 -2.85
C THR A 140 -10.60 -4.13 -1.41
N TYR A 141 -9.47 -3.46 -1.14
CA TYR A 141 -8.93 -3.22 0.20
C TYR A 141 -9.13 -1.75 0.59
N VAL A 142 -9.59 -1.49 1.82
CA VAL A 142 -9.81 -0.12 2.30
C VAL A 142 -8.73 0.24 3.30
N TYR A 143 -7.91 1.23 2.95
CA TYR A 143 -6.93 1.85 3.84
C TYR A 143 -7.55 3.04 4.55
N GLU A 144 -7.35 3.15 5.86
CA GLU A 144 -7.80 4.27 6.68
C GLU A 144 -6.70 4.64 7.67
N PHE A 145 -6.09 5.80 7.50
CA PHE A 145 -5.03 6.27 8.38
C PHE A 145 -4.96 7.79 8.45
N GLU A 146 -4.33 8.28 9.52
CA GLU A 146 -3.93 9.67 9.65
C GLU A 146 -2.48 9.82 9.18
N VAL A 147 -2.20 10.81 8.35
CA VAL A 147 -0.84 11.13 7.89
C VAL A 147 -0.04 11.73 9.05
N ARG A 148 0.91 10.95 9.60
CA ARG A 148 1.74 11.37 10.73
C ARG A 148 3.14 11.80 10.34
N ASN A 149 3.48 11.65 9.08
CA ASN A 149 4.77 11.99 8.54
C ASN A 149 4.93 13.52 8.43
N ARG A 150 6.19 13.97 8.55
CA ARG A 150 6.60 15.33 8.18
C ARG A 150 6.52 15.52 6.67
N ALA A 151 6.57 16.79 6.23
CA ALA A 151 6.68 17.12 4.81
C ALA A 151 7.80 16.34 4.14
N GLY A 152 7.54 15.85 2.94
CA GLY A 152 8.48 15.07 2.17
C GLY A 152 7.86 14.35 0.98
N THR A 153 8.73 13.78 0.16
CA THR A 153 8.38 12.95 -0.97
C THR A 153 8.46 11.49 -0.57
N TYR A 154 7.31 10.84 -0.51
CA TYR A 154 7.14 9.41 -0.30
C TYR A 154 6.62 8.79 -1.60
N TRP A 155 6.45 7.48 -1.63
CA TRP A 155 5.91 6.80 -2.79
C TRP A 155 5.07 5.59 -2.38
N TYR A 156 4.29 5.06 -3.31
CA TYR A 156 3.52 3.85 -3.10
C TYR A 156 3.75 2.87 -4.24
N HIS A 157 3.72 1.60 -3.90
CA HIS A 157 4.02 0.53 -4.84
C HIS A 157 3.39 -0.80 -4.39
N PRO A 158 3.29 -1.82 -5.27
CA PRO A 158 2.79 -3.14 -4.88
C PRO A 158 3.77 -3.85 -3.94
N HIS A 159 3.23 -4.71 -3.06
CA HIS A 159 4.05 -5.44 -2.10
C HIS A 159 3.67 -6.94 -1.94
N PRO A 160 3.23 -7.68 -2.97
CA PRO A 160 2.99 -9.11 -2.85
C PRO A 160 4.32 -9.85 -2.75
N HIS A 161 4.38 -10.90 -1.91
CA HIS A 161 5.59 -11.69 -1.71
C HIS A 161 6.05 -12.34 -3.03
N GLY A 162 7.31 -12.15 -3.39
CA GLY A 162 7.91 -12.67 -4.62
C GLY A 162 7.49 -11.97 -5.91
N MET A 163 6.52 -11.03 -5.88
CA MET A 163 5.99 -10.34 -7.05
C MET A 163 6.15 -8.81 -7.01
N THR A 164 6.72 -8.25 -5.93
CA THR A 164 6.95 -6.80 -5.83
C THR A 164 7.77 -6.26 -7.00
N GLY A 165 8.93 -6.85 -7.29
CA GLY A 165 9.79 -6.42 -8.40
C GLY A 165 9.11 -6.50 -9.76
N PRO A 166 8.53 -7.64 -10.17
CA PRO A 166 7.78 -7.75 -11.41
C PRO A 166 6.64 -6.75 -11.54
N GLN A 167 5.85 -6.51 -10.49
CA GLN A 167 4.73 -5.58 -10.55
C GLN A 167 5.17 -4.11 -10.61
N VAL A 168 6.24 -3.73 -9.90
CA VAL A 168 6.86 -2.40 -10.03
C VAL A 168 7.44 -2.21 -11.43
N TYR A 169 8.18 -3.19 -11.93
CA TYR A 169 8.72 -3.16 -13.30
C TYR A 169 7.63 -3.08 -14.35
N GLY A 170 6.48 -3.71 -14.12
CA GLY A 170 5.29 -3.64 -14.96
C GLY A 170 4.60 -2.28 -14.95
N GLY A 171 4.98 -1.34 -14.04
CA GLY A 171 4.51 0.04 -14.04
C GLY A 171 3.76 0.49 -12.78
N LEU A 172 3.54 -0.40 -11.79
CA LEU A 172 2.79 -0.05 -10.58
C LEU A 172 3.66 0.74 -9.60
N ALA A 173 3.65 2.06 -9.72
CA ALA A 173 4.25 2.98 -8.75
C ALA A 173 3.58 4.35 -8.83
N GLY A 174 3.63 5.12 -7.73
CA GLY A 174 3.16 6.50 -7.70
C GLY A 174 3.78 7.28 -6.54
N LEU A 175 3.74 8.60 -6.58
CA LEU A 175 4.26 9.47 -5.54
C LEU A 175 3.18 9.80 -4.51
N PHE A 176 3.61 9.90 -3.26
CA PHE A 176 2.79 10.35 -2.14
C PHE A 176 3.49 11.54 -1.47
N LEU A 177 2.96 12.74 -1.66
CA LEU A 177 3.55 13.98 -1.17
C LEU A 177 2.84 14.40 0.12
N VAL A 178 3.62 14.73 1.13
CA VAL A 178 3.15 15.29 2.39
C VAL A 178 3.68 16.70 2.52
N SER A 179 2.82 17.64 2.85
CA SER A 179 3.19 19.01 3.23
C SER A 179 2.93 19.25 4.72
N ASP A 180 3.62 20.21 5.32
CA ASP A 180 3.38 20.68 6.69
C ASP A 180 3.68 22.18 6.85
N ASP A 181 3.48 22.68 8.06
CA ASP A 181 3.72 24.11 8.32
C ASP A 181 5.22 24.45 8.43
N GLU A 182 6.08 23.47 8.76
CA GLU A 182 7.54 23.68 8.77
C GLU A 182 8.07 23.90 7.34
N GLU A 183 7.60 23.09 6.37
CA GLU A 183 7.94 23.25 4.96
C GLU A 183 7.52 24.62 4.43
N LYS A 184 6.30 25.07 4.77
CA LYS A 184 5.81 26.41 4.39
C LYS A 184 6.66 27.52 4.99
N ALA A 185 7.04 27.39 6.28
CA ALA A 185 7.87 28.36 6.99
C ALA A 185 9.29 28.43 6.45
N ALA A 186 9.82 27.32 5.90
CA ALA A 186 11.16 27.23 5.34
C ALA A 186 11.32 28.01 4.03
N GLY A 187 10.23 28.43 3.39
CA GLY A 187 10.26 29.19 2.13
C GLY A 187 10.94 28.46 0.98
N LEU A 188 10.85 27.13 0.97
CA LEU A 188 11.42 26.30 -0.09
C LEU A 188 10.72 26.60 -1.43
N PRO A 189 11.44 26.50 -2.57
CA PRO A 189 10.81 26.64 -3.87
C PRO A 189 9.67 25.65 -4.04
N ALA A 190 8.47 26.13 -4.36
CA ALA A 190 7.35 25.31 -4.79
C ALA A 190 7.57 24.98 -6.28
N GLY A 191 8.40 23.97 -6.56
CA GLY A 191 8.60 23.44 -7.90
C GLY A 191 7.70 22.23 -8.13
N GLU A 192 7.12 22.16 -9.31
CA GLU A 192 6.44 20.96 -9.84
C GLU A 192 7.22 20.44 -11.06
#